data_3529cd98b6ce6e6c46fabee78f69aea3
#
_entry.id   3529cd98b6ce6e6c46fabee78f69aea3
#
_cell.length_a   1.000
_cell.length_b   1.000
_cell.length_c   1.000
_cell.angle_alpha   90.00
_cell.angle_beta   90.00
_cell.angle_gamma   90.00
#
_symmetry.space_group_name_H-M   'P 1'
#
loop_
_entity.id
_entity.type
_entity.pdbx_description
1 polymer ?
#
loop_
_entity_poly.entity_id
_entity_poly.type
_entity_poly.pdbx_seq_one_letter_code
_entity_poly.pdbx_strand_id
1 'polypeptide(L)'
;LIGLVGSEMCIRDSYYTGCNIENAAYTPTNCAERTAFFKAVSEGMRDFQAICIVGGKDGVPTEYAAPCGVCRQVMMEFCDPETFQIILAVSREKYDIFTLKELLPFGFGPDNLKKLK
;
A
#
# COMPACT_ATOMS: atom_id res chain seq x y z
N LEU A 1 -19.77 4.62 1.01
CA LEU A 1 -18.98 3.42 1.20
C LEU A 1 -18.75 3.16 2.67
N ILE A 2 -19.16 2.01 3.13
CA ILE A 2 -19.06 1.63 4.54
C ILE A 2 -18.06 0.49 4.68
N GLY A 3 -16.85 0.71 4.21
CA GLY A 3 -15.80 -0.28 4.36
C GLY A 3 -14.75 0.22 5.34
N LEU A 4 -14.17 -0.68 6.08
CA LEU A 4 -12.98 -0.39 6.86
C LEU A 4 -11.78 -0.91 6.09
N VAL A 5 -10.88 -0.02 5.68
CA VAL A 5 -9.62 -0.39 5.08
C VAL A 5 -8.52 0.24 5.91
N GLY A 6 -7.63 -0.58 6.42
CA GLY A 6 -6.48 -0.11 7.16
C GLY A 6 -5.20 -0.69 6.58
N SER A 7 -4.12 0.02 6.71
CA SER A 7 -2.81 -0.50 6.31
C SER A 7 -1.76 -0.13 7.35
N GLU A 8 -0.75 -0.98 7.43
CA GLU A 8 0.38 -0.80 8.30
C GLU A 8 1.64 -1.07 7.50
N MET A 9 2.53 -0.09 7.47
CA MET A 9 3.75 -0.17 6.67
C MET A 9 4.97 -0.26 7.57
N CYS A 10 5.81 -1.27 7.33
CA CYS A 10 7.00 -1.51 8.12
C CYS A 10 8.22 -0.89 7.46
N ILE A 11 8.98 -0.18 8.26
CA ILE A 11 10.25 0.42 7.90
C ILE A 11 11.24 0.02 8.98
N ARG A 12 12.27 -0.70 8.63
CA ARG A 12 13.35 -1.12 9.53
C ARG A 12 12.93 -1.31 11.01
N ASP A 13 12.84 -0.25 11.81
CA ASP A 13 12.55 -0.31 13.25
C ASP A 13 11.24 0.36 13.64
N SER A 14 10.42 0.78 12.68
CA SER A 14 9.17 1.47 12.97
C SER A 14 8.10 1.14 11.93
N TYR A 15 6.90 1.58 12.18
CA TYR A 15 5.78 1.36 11.27
C TYR A 15 4.87 2.58 11.24
N TYR A 16 4.11 2.69 10.15
CA TYR A 16 3.14 3.75 9.94
C TYR A 16 1.79 3.15 9.59
N THR A 17 0.74 3.68 10.18
CA THR A 17 -0.62 3.23 9.91
C THR A 17 -1.36 4.24 9.05
N GLY A 18 -2.36 3.77 8.33
CA GLY A 18 -3.22 4.63 7.54
C GLY A 18 -4.62 4.07 7.43
N CYS A 19 -5.56 4.92 7.11
CA CYS A 19 -6.95 4.53 6.87
C CYS A 19 -7.45 5.27 5.62
N ASN A 20 -8.55 4.76 5.04
CA ASN A 20 -9.21 5.43 3.92
C ASN A 20 -9.72 6.79 4.36
N ILE A 21 -9.53 7.78 3.49
CA ILE A 21 -10.08 9.13 3.68
C ILE A 21 -10.98 9.40 2.48
N GLU A 22 -12.28 9.29 2.71
CA GLU A 22 -13.28 9.43 1.66
C GLU A 22 -13.55 10.87 1.30
N ASN A 23 -13.89 11.11 0.04
CA ASN A 23 -14.25 12.44 -0.45
C ASN A 23 -15.46 12.32 -1.36
N ALA A 24 -16.41 13.22 -1.20
CA ALA A 24 -17.64 13.24 -2.00
C ALA A 24 -17.37 13.44 -3.49
N ALA A 25 -16.26 14.07 -3.83
CA ALA A 25 -15.86 14.26 -5.23
C ALA A 25 -15.13 13.05 -5.82
N TYR A 26 -14.92 12.00 -5.05
CA TYR A 26 -14.24 10.74 -5.39
C TYR A 26 -12.74 10.89 -5.66
N THR A 27 -12.34 11.66 -6.66
CA THR A 27 -10.93 11.80 -7.04
C THR A 27 -9.98 12.14 -5.88
N PRO A 28 -10.33 13.05 -4.95
CA PRO A 28 -9.48 13.33 -3.80
C PRO A 28 -9.49 12.25 -2.71
N THR A 29 -10.30 11.22 -2.86
CA THR A 29 -10.32 10.09 -1.92
C THR A 29 -8.92 9.47 -1.84
N ASN A 30 -8.46 9.23 -0.62
CA ASN A 30 -7.13 8.66 -0.40
C ASN A 30 -7.24 7.31 0.27
N CYS A 31 -6.66 6.29 -0.36
CA CYS A 31 -6.66 4.93 0.18
C CYS A 31 -5.77 4.84 1.42
N ALA A 32 -6.05 3.87 2.28
CA ALA A 32 -5.29 3.63 3.49
C ALA A 32 -3.79 3.47 3.20
N GLU A 33 -3.44 2.76 2.12
CA GLU A 33 -2.05 2.54 1.72
C GLU A 33 -1.35 3.86 1.42
N ARG A 34 -1.99 4.75 0.66
CA ARG A 34 -1.42 6.06 0.34
C ARG A 34 -1.31 6.94 1.58
N THR A 35 -2.28 6.87 2.48
CA THR A 35 -2.22 7.61 3.74
C THR A 35 -0.98 7.22 4.53
N ALA A 36 -0.71 5.92 4.65
CA ALA A 36 0.47 5.44 5.37
C ALA A 36 1.77 5.84 4.66
N PHE A 37 1.85 5.68 3.34
CA PHE A 37 3.03 6.06 2.56
C PHE A 37 3.32 7.55 2.66
N PHE A 38 2.32 8.38 2.43
CA PHE A 38 2.51 9.83 2.43
C PHE A 38 2.91 10.35 3.80
N LYS A 39 2.36 9.76 4.86
CA LYS A 39 2.77 10.09 6.23
C LYS A 39 4.26 9.78 6.43
N ALA A 40 4.69 8.59 6.06
CA ALA A 40 6.08 8.17 6.20
C ALA A 40 7.01 9.03 5.34
N VAL A 41 6.65 9.26 4.08
CA VAL A 41 7.44 10.08 3.16
C VAL A 41 7.55 11.52 3.67
N SER A 42 6.48 12.07 4.23
CA SER A 42 6.49 13.42 4.79
C SER A 42 7.44 13.56 5.98
N GLU A 43 7.72 12.45 6.66
CA GLU A 43 8.69 12.42 7.76
C GLU A 43 10.11 12.06 7.32
N GLY A 44 10.33 11.97 6.01
CA GLY A 44 11.65 11.72 5.45
C GLY A 44 12.02 10.26 5.23
N MET A 45 11.08 9.34 5.44
CA MET A 45 11.36 7.92 5.26
C MET A 45 11.39 7.54 3.77
N ARG A 46 12.34 6.69 3.40
CA ARG A 46 12.54 6.25 2.00
C ARG A 46 12.84 4.76 1.87
N ASP A 47 13.04 4.06 2.98
CA ASP A 47 13.44 2.64 2.98
C ASP A 47 12.28 1.80 3.48
N PHE A 48 11.47 1.29 2.55
CA PHE A 48 10.25 0.55 2.86
C PHE A 48 10.45 -0.96 2.66
N GLN A 49 9.96 -1.76 3.60
CA GLN A 49 10.12 -3.21 3.58
C GLN A 49 8.83 -3.96 3.28
N ALA A 50 7.71 -3.56 3.89
CA ALA A 50 6.45 -4.27 3.73
C ALA A 50 5.26 -3.40 4.07
N ILE A 51 4.11 -3.76 3.52
CA ILE A 51 2.83 -3.17 3.89
C ILE A 51 1.84 -4.31 4.18
N CYS A 52 1.06 -4.17 5.24
CA CYS A 52 -0.02 -5.10 5.57
C CYS A 52 -1.35 -4.38 5.35
N ILE A 53 -2.22 -4.97 4.54
CA ILE A 53 -3.49 -4.38 4.16
C ILE A 53 -4.62 -5.25 4.69
N VAL A 54 -5.53 -4.63 5.43
CA VAL A 54 -6.72 -5.28 5.98
C VAL A 54 -7.93 -4.48 5.50
N GLY A 55 -8.92 -5.18 4.96
CA GLY A 55 -10.15 -4.53 4.51
C GLY A 55 -11.37 -5.35 4.91
N GLY A 56 -12.52 -4.67 4.99
CA GLY A 56 -13.76 -5.34 5.33
C GLY A 56 -14.92 -4.36 5.44
N LYS A 57 -16.10 -4.90 5.66
CA LYS A 57 -17.31 -4.12 5.88
C LYS A 57 -17.60 -4.09 7.37
N ASP A 58 -18.15 -2.96 7.84
CA ASP A 58 -18.59 -2.80 9.24
C ASP A 58 -17.49 -3.10 10.26
N GLY A 59 -16.24 -2.83 9.90
CA GLY A 59 -15.12 -3.03 10.78
C GLY A 59 -14.66 -4.48 10.93
N VAL A 60 -15.23 -5.40 10.15
CA VAL A 60 -14.88 -6.83 10.23
C VAL A 60 -14.20 -7.25 8.93
N PRO A 61 -12.93 -7.67 8.97
CA PRO A 61 -12.25 -8.20 7.77
C PRO A 61 -12.89 -9.53 7.38
N THR A 62 -13.37 -9.64 6.14
CA THR A 62 -14.02 -10.85 5.63
C THR A 62 -13.33 -11.45 4.42
N GLU A 63 -12.59 -10.63 3.67
CA GLU A 63 -11.90 -11.07 2.47
C GLU A 63 -10.68 -10.20 2.20
N TYR A 64 -9.83 -10.63 1.29
CA TYR A 64 -8.63 -9.88 0.96
C TYR A 64 -8.96 -8.58 0.26
N ALA A 65 -8.32 -7.50 0.69
CA ALA A 65 -8.43 -6.18 0.08
C ALA A 65 -7.10 -5.84 -0.61
N ALA A 66 -7.00 -6.14 -1.89
CA ALA A 66 -5.79 -5.82 -2.65
C ALA A 66 -5.66 -4.32 -2.86
N PRO A 67 -4.43 -3.77 -2.94
CA PRO A 67 -4.24 -2.35 -3.21
C PRO A 67 -4.72 -2.00 -4.61
N CYS A 68 -5.34 -0.82 -4.77
CA CYS A 68 -5.78 -0.36 -6.08
C CYS A 68 -4.56 0.00 -6.96
N GLY A 69 -4.81 0.22 -8.26
CA GLY A 69 -3.74 0.53 -9.20
C GLY A 69 -2.99 1.80 -8.86
N VAL A 70 -3.68 2.83 -8.36
CA VAL A 70 -3.04 4.08 -7.94
C VAL A 70 -2.09 3.83 -6.78
N CYS A 71 -2.50 3.03 -5.79
CA CYS A 71 -1.65 2.69 -4.65
C CYS A 71 -0.44 1.88 -5.10
N ARG A 72 -0.62 0.93 -6.03
CA ARG A 72 0.50 0.16 -6.58
C ARG A 72 1.49 1.07 -7.29
N GLN A 73 1.01 2.07 -8.01
CA GLN A 73 1.88 3.03 -8.68
C GLN A 73 2.66 3.89 -7.67
N VAL A 74 2.03 4.30 -6.58
CA VAL A 74 2.72 5.02 -5.49
C VAL A 74 3.83 4.14 -4.91
N MET A 75 3.55 2.86 -4.70
CA MET A 75 4.57 1.92 -4.22
C MET A 75 5.75 1.81 -5.18
N MET A 76 5.50 1.83 -6.50
CA MET A 76 6.58 1.80 -7.50
C MET A 76 7.53 2.98 -7.39
N GLU A 77 7.04 4.13 -6.93
CA GLU A 77 7.88 5.31 -6.77
C GLU A 77 8.89 5.15 -5.64
N PHE A 78 8.50 4.49 -4.55
CA PHE A 78 9.27 4.49 -3.32
C PHE A 78 9.86 3.14 -2.94
N CYS A 79 9.45 2.04 -3.56
CA CYS A 79 9.84 0.70 -3.13
C CYS A 79 10.56 -0.07 -4.24
N ASP A 80 11.38 -1.03 -3.82
CA ASP A 80 11.98 -2.00 -4.74
C ASP A 80 10.91 -3.06 -5.05
N PRO A 81 10.43 -3.17 -6.29
CA PRO A 81 9.36 -4.10 -6.61
C PRO A 81 9.72 -5.58 -6.41
N GLU A 82 11.00 -5.93 -6.38
CA GLU A 82 11.43 -7.31 -6.20
C GLU A 82 11.48 -7.74 -4.73
N THR A 83 11.64 -6.79 -3.82
CA THR A 83 11.81 -7.11 -2.39
C THR A 83 10.67 -6.60 -1.51
N PHE A 84 9.96 -5.56 -1.93
CA PHE A 84 8.87 -5.00 -1.13
C PHE A 84 7.70 -5.99 -1.03
N GLN A 85 7.30 -6.29 0.20
CA GLN A 85 6.25 -7.27 0.46
C GLN A 85 4.89 -6.60 0.68
N ILE A 86 3.87 -7.15 0.04
CA ILE A 86 2.48 -6.72 0.23
C ILE A 86 1.74 -7.89 0.87
N ILE A 87 1.33 -7.69 2.12
CA ILE A 87 0.67 -8.72 2.92
C ILE A 87 -0.83 -8.41 2.92
N LEU A 88 -1.61 -9.29 2.31
CA LEU A 88 -3.07 -9.18 2.29
C LEU A 88 -3.61 -10.07 3.38
N ALA A 89 -4.21 -9.48 4.42
CA ALA A 89 -4.62 -10.22 5.61
C ALA A 89 -6.10 -10.10 5.87
N VAL A 90 -6.69 -11.19 6.35
CA VAL A 90 -8.04 -11.25 6.89
C VAL A 90 -7.95 -11.42 8.40
N SER A 91 -6.97 -12.21 8.86
CA SER A 91 -6.72 -12.46 10.28
C SER A 91 -5.24 -12.77 10.47
N ARG A 92 -4.82 -13.01 11.70
CA ARG A 92 -3.44 -13.39 12.00
C ARG A 92 -3.04 -14.71 11.33
N GLU A 93 -4.00 -15.62 11.14
CA GLU A 93 -3.77 -16.95 10.58
C GLU A 93 -4.07 -17.02 9.09
N LYS A 94 -4.83 -16.07 8.57
CA LYS A 94 -5.25 -16.09 7.16
C LYS A 94 -4.72 -14.85 6.43
N TYR A 95 -3.61 -15.03 5.72
CA TYR A 95 -2.98 -13.97 4.95
C TYR A 95 -2.16 -14.55 3.81
N ASP A 96 -1.90 -13.73 2.80
CA ASP A 96 -1.02 -14.06 1.69
C ASP A 96 0.01 -12.94 1.52
N ILE A 97 1.20 -13.29 1.05
CA ILE A 97 2.29 -12.36 0.84
C ILE A 97 2.67 -12.33 -0.64
N PHE A 98 2.71 -11.14 -1.19
CA PHE A 98 3.11 -10.91 -2.58
C PHE A 98 4.24 -9.89 -2.63
N THR A 99 5.06 -9.94 -3.70
CA THR A 99 5.96 -8.82 -4.00
C THR A 99 5.20 -7.79 -4.82
N LEU A 100 5.69 -6.57 -4.84
CA LEU A 100 5.09 -5.53 -5.69
C LEU A 100 5.18 -5.93 -7.16
N LYS A 101 6.27 -6.58 -7.57
CA LYS A 101 6.45 -7.07 -8.94
C LYS A 101 5.32 -8.03 -9.35
N GLU A 102 4.88 -8.88 -8.43
CA GLU A 102 3.78 -9.81 -8.71
C GLU A 102 2.43 -9.08 -8.90
N LEU A 103 2.20 -8.00 -8.14
CA LEU A 103 0.95 -7.24 -8.19
C LEU A 103 0.98 -6.10 -9.21
N LEU A 104 2.14 -5.77 -9.75
CA LEU A 104 2.27 -4.74 -10.79
C LEU A 104 3.34 -5.19 -11.81
N PRO A 105 3.04 -6.22 -12.62
CA PRO A 105 3.97 -6.67 -13.64
C PRO A 105 4.24 -5.55 -14.65
N PHE A 106 5.49 -5.43 -15.08
CA PHE A 106 5.90 -4.38 -16.02
C PHE A 106 5.57 -2.97 -15.54
N GLY A 107 5.62 -2.74 -14.23
CA GLY A 107 5.31 -1.44 -13.65
C GLY A 107 6.26 -0.35 -14.12
N PHE A 108 5.73 0.85 -14.32
CA PHE A 108 6.53 2.01 -14.69
C PHE A 108 6.96 2.76 -13.42
N GLY A 109 8.25 2.95 -13.24
CA GLY A 109 8.80 3.60 -12.05
C GLY A 109 9.98 4.51 -12.37
N PRO A 110 10.62 5.07 -11.33
CA PRO A 110 11.74 6.02 -11.51
C PRO A 110 12.88 5.47 -12.37
N ASP A 111 13.15 4.17 -12.27
CA ASP A 111 14.23 3.55 -13.04
C ASP A 111 13.96 3.59 -14.54
N ASN A 112 12.70 3.56 -14.96
CA ASN A 112 12.32 3.67 -16.35
C ASN A 112 12.64 5.05 -16.90
N LEU A 113 12.42 6.09 -16.09
CA LEU A 113 12.76 7.46 -16.50
C LEU A 113 14.26 7.64 -16.63
N LYS A 114 15.05 7.02 -15.76
CA LYS A 114 16.51 7.08 -15.85
C LYS A 114 17.02 6.45 -17.15
N LYS A 115 16.40 5.35 -17.59
CA LYS A 115 16.77 4.67 -18.84
C LYS A 115 16.42 5.48 -20.09
N LEU A 116 15.42 6.35 -19.99
CA LEU A 116 15.00 7.19 -21.12
C LEU A 116 15.88 8.42 -21.30
N LYS A 117 16.69 8.71 -20.32
CA LYS A 117 17.66 9.81 -20.39
C LYS A 117 19.02 9.26 -20.80
#